data_8ad37b8e677b5f2f88a2705699484eed
#
_entry.id   8ad37b8e677b5f2f88a2705699484eed
#
_cell.length_a   1.000
_cell.length_b   1.000
_cell.length_c   1.000
_cell.angle_alpha   90.00
_cell.angle_beta   90.00
_cell.angle_gamma   90.00
#
_symmetry.space_group_name_H-M   'P 1'
#
loop_
_entity.id
_entity.type
_entity.pdbx_description
1 polymer ?
#
loop_
_entity_poly.entity_id
_entity_poly.type
_entity_poly.pdbx_seq_one_letter_code
_entity_poly.pdbx_strand_id
1 'polypeptide(L)'
;MNHLVAGRAQMGTSLAFHLTFAILGVGLPVMMLAAEGLHLRTGDPTWRALARRWSKAFAILFAVGAVSGTIISFELGLLWPGFTRVAGNIIGLPFSLEGIAFFLEAIFVGIYLYGWDRLSPRAHWLAGVPVALSGIASAFFIVTANAWMNVPRGFRIDHGDITHIDPLKAMFNPAWPTETAHMIVGALLATAFGVASVYALGLLRGRRDAYHRRGLALGMSVAALLAPIQLGVGDLLGRTVAQNQPAKLAAFEGQFPTEHGAGFNLGGFPVPGGDHSVLNVKVPDVLSLLAYDDPHATVRGLASFPKADRTPLALPVRLSFLGMAGIGTFLIALSLWYWLRRRGRPRPTDGLTLLALAASGPLAFLANELGWMVTELGRQPWVIYGVVRTSAAVTPAAGLGALFAGFTVLYIVLAGLTIWLLRRMATGAPASLQGPAHVAVAA
;
A
#
# COMPACT_ATOMS: atom_id res chain seq x y z
N MET A 1 -9.35 -18.26 22.35
CA MET A 1 -9.41 -17.95 20.90
C MET A 1 -8.91 -19.20 20.15
N ASN A 2 -9.60 -19.63 19.06
CA ASN A 2 -9.18 -20.79 18.24
C ASN A 2 -7.84 -20.45 17.56
N HIS A 3 -6.96 -21.46 17.38
CA HIS A 3 -5.63 -21.30 16.75
C HIS A 3 -5.67 -20.58 15.40
N LEU A 4 -6.61 -20.97 14.53
CA LEU A 4 -6.79 -20.35 13.22
C LEU A 4 -7.13 -18.87 13.33
N VAL A 5 -8.05 -18.51 14.21
CA VAL A 5 -8.45 -17.11 14.44
C VAL A 5 -7.29 -16.31 15.02
N ALA A 6 -6.55 -16.89 15.99
CA ALA A 6 -5.39 -16.24 16.59
C ALA A 6 -4.26 -16.01 15.56
N GLY A 7 -3.90 -17.02 14.78
CA GLY A 7 -2.86 -16.91 13.76
C GLY A 7 -3.23 -15.91 12.66
N ARG A 8 -4.51 -15.88 12.23
CA ARG A 8 -4.99 -14.88 11.26
C ARG A 8 -5.01 -13.47 11.81
N ALA A 9 -5.45 -13.29 13.06
CA ALA A 9 -5.45 -11.99 13.73
C ALA A 9 -4.01 -11.46 13.89
N GLN A 10 -3.08 -12.33 14.31
CA GLN A 10 -1.67 -11.99 14.43
C GLN A 10 -1.10 -11.52 13.08
N MET A 11 -1.18 -12.35 12.04
CA MET A 11 -0.65 -12.00 10.72
C MET A 11 -1.31 -10.76 10.14
N GLY A 12 -2.65 -10.62 10.25
CA GLY A 12 -3.38 -9.46 9.77
C GLY A 12 -2.96 -8.17 10.47
N THR A 13 -2.74 -8.20 11.79
CA THR A 13 -2.26 -7.03 12.55
C THR A 13 -0.83 -6.67 12.19
N SER A 14 0.06 -7.67 12.04
CA SER A 14 1.45 -7.46 11.63
C SER A 14 1.54 -6.87 10.23
N LEU A 15 0.77 -7.39 9.28
CA LEU A 15 0.70 -6.87 7.92
C LEU A 15 0.18 -5.44 7.89
N ALA A 16 -0.94 -5.13 8.56
CA ALA A 16 -1.51 -3.78 8.59
C ALA A 16 -0.53 -2.77 9.22
N PHE A 17 0.15 -3.15 10.31
CA PHE A 17 1.16 -2.29 10.91
C PHE A 17 2.33 -2.05 9.94
N HIS A 18 2.91 -3.12 9.37
CA HIS A 18 4.06 -3.03 8.47
C HIS A 18 3.75 -2.27 7.18
N LEU A 19 2.58 -2.47 6.60
CA LEU A 19 2.17 -1.87 5.33
C LEU A 19 2.24 -0.34 5.37
N THR A 20 1.86 0.28 6.49
CA THR A 20 1.98 1.74 6.68
C THR A 20 3.42 2.23 6.47
N PHE A 21 4.41 1.49 6.97
CA PHE A 21 5.84 1.84 6.83
C PHE A 21 6.39 1.46 5.46
N ALA A 22 5.97 0.33 4.90
CA ALA A 22 6.36 -0.12 3.57
C ALA A 22 5.89 0.88 2.48
N ILE A 23 4.66 1.39 2.57
CA ILE A 23 4.14 2.45 1.67
C ILE A 23 5.06 3.68 1.70
N LEU A 24 5.45 4.13 2.89
CA LEU A 24 6.34 5.28 3.06
C LEU A 24 7.78 4.95 2.63
N GLY A 25 8.22 3.70 2.81
CA GLY A 25 9.49 3.18 2.33
C GLY A 25 9.63 3.31 0.82
N VAL A 26 8.59 2.96 0.08
CA VAL A 26 8.54 3.07 -1.38
C VAL A 26 8.40 4.53 -1.84
N GLY A 27 7.51 5.30 -1.23
CA GLY A 27 7.12 6.60 -1.78
C GLY A 27 7.98 7.77 -1.34
N LEU A 28 8.45 7.78 -0.08
CA LEU A 28 9.15 8.95 0.46
C LEU A 28 10.52 9.20 -0.19
N PRO A 29 11.34 8.18 -0.54
CA PRO A 29 12.57 8.41 -1.31
C PRO A 29 12.32 9.07 -2.66
N VAL A 30 11.26 8.69 -3.36
CA VAL A 30 10.87 9.33 -4.64
C VAL A 30 10.52 10.81 -4.43
N MET A 31 9.81 11.13 -3.36
CA MET A 31 9.49 12.51 -2.98
C MET A 31 10.74 13.31 -2.61
N MET A 32 11.69 12.69 -1.91
CA MET A 32 12.99 13.30 -1.56
C MET A 32 13.78 13.63 -2.81
N LEU A 33 13.92 12.67 -3.74
CA LEU A 33 14.59 12.88 -5.03
C LEU A 33 13.94 13.97 -5.86
N ALA A 34 12.60 14.02 -5.91
CA ALA A 34 11.88 15.05 -6.63
C ALA A 34 12.15 16.44 -6.06
N ALA A 35 12.14 16.60 -4.74
CA ALA A 35 12.43 17.86 -4.08
C ALA A 35 13.90 18.29 -4.31
N GLU A 36 14.86 17.38 -4.13
CA GLU A 36 16.27 17.67 -4.34
C GLU A 36 16.59 17.96 -5.80
N GLY A 37 15.99 17.23 -6.76
CA GLY A 37 16.10 17.52 -8.18
C GLY A 37 15.55 18.92 -8.55
N LEU A 38 14.47 19.37 -7.91
CA LEU A 38 13.96 20.75 -8.04
C LEU A 38 14.96 21.76 -7.46
N HIS A 39 15.62 21.45 -6.35
CA HIS A 39 16.70 22.28 -5.81
C HIS A 39 17.84 22.44 -6.83
N LEU A 40 18.32 21.33 -7.39
CA LEU A 40 19.41 21.34 -8.39
C LEU A 40 19.06 22.16 -9.65
N ARG A 41 17.79 22.17 -10.05
CA ARG A 41 17.33 22.90 -11.25
C ARG A 41 17.07 24.36 -10.99
N THR A 42 16.56 24.72 -9.81
CA THR A 42 16.08 26.09 -9.50
C THR A 42 17.00 26.89 -8.61
N GLY A 43 17.96 26.24 -7.93
CA GLY A 43 18.79 26.87 -6.91
C GLY A 43 18.06 27.21 -5.61
N ASP A 44 16.74 26.97 -5.52
CA ASP A 44 15.92 27.38 -4.39
C ASP A 44 16.18 26.52 -3.14
N PRO A 45 16.67 27.09 -2.04
CA PRO A 45 17.03 26.35 -0.84
C PRO A 45 15.85 25.69 -0.12
N THR A 46 14.62 26.15 -0.39
CA THR A 46 13.42 25.57 0.22
C THR A 46 13.24 24.10 -0.18
N TRP A 47 13.57 23.75 -1.41
CA TRP A 47 13.50 22.36 -1.87
C TRP A 47 14.50 21.45 -1.16
N ARG A 48 15.74 21.94 -0.95
CA ARG A 48 16.75 21.22 -0.16
C ARG A 48 16.29 21.03 1.29
N ALA A 49 15.68 22.05 1.88
CA ALA A 49 15.15 21.99 3.24
C ALA A 49 14.03 20.94 3.38
N LEU A 50 13.14 20.83 2.37
CA LEU A 50 12.11 19.79 2.30
C LEU A 50 12.74 18.40 2.23
N ALA A 51 13.62 18.15 1.27
CA ALA A 51 14.28 16.85 1.08
C ALA A 51 15.04 16.42 2.33
N ARG A 52 15.83 17.32 2.95
CA ARG A 52 16.59 17.05 4.18
C ARG A 52 15.69 16.75 5.37
N ARG A 53 14.51 17.36 5.47
CA ARG A 53 13.55 17.04 6.52
C ARG A 53 12.87 15.70 6.29
N TRP A 54 12.48 15.41 5.05
CA TRP A 54 11.88 14.13 4.70
C TRP A 54 12.86 12.99 4.88
N SER A 55 14.16 13.17 4.60
CA SER A 55 15.15 12.13 4.83
C SER A 55 15.29 11.74 6.31
N LYS A 56 15.17 12.71 7.23
CA LYS A 56 15.14 12.42 8.66
C LYS A 56 13.88 11.67 9.08
N ALA A 57 12.71 12.04 8.53
CA ALA A 57 11.47 11.30 8.77
C ALA A 57 11.58 9.87 8.21
N PHE A 58 12.12 9.76 7.00
CA PHE A 58 12.35 8.47 6.33
C PHE A 58 13.22 7.54 7.16
N ALA A 59 14.31 8.04 7.75
CA ALA A 59 15.19 7.24 8.60
C ALA A 59 14.45 6.60 9.80
N ILE A 60 13.54 7.35 10.43
CA ILE A 60 12.72 6.85 11.55
C ILE A 60 11.76 5.78 11.04
N LEU A 61 11.05 6.06 9.94
CA LEU A 61 10.06 5.17 9.35
C LEU A 61 10.69 3.89 8.80
N PHE A 62 11.86 4.00 8.16
CA PHE A 62 12.64 2.88 7.65
C PHE A 62 13.06 1.92 8.78
N ALA A 63 13.56 2.46 9.90
CA ALA A 63 13.96 1.64 11.04
C ALA A 63 12.77 0.82 11.61
N VAL A 64 11.59 1.44 11.75
CA VAL A 64 10.39 0.76 12.24
C VAL A 64 9.86 -0.24 11.19
N GLY A 65 9.93 0.12 9.91
CA GLY A 65 9.61 -0.76 8.79
C GLY A 65 10.49 -2.01 8.78
N ALA A 66 11.80 -1.85 8.98
CA ALA A 66 12.75 -2.97 9.07
C ALA A 66 12.40 -3.93 10.22
N VAL A 67 12.13 -3.40 11.41
CA VAL A 67 11.73 -4.23 12.58
C VAL A 67 10.45 -4.98 12.29
N SER A 68 9.40 -4.31 11.82
CA SER A 68 8.10 -4.95 11.55
C SER A 68 8.16 -5.95 10.39
N GLY A 69 8.95 -5.70 9.34
CA GLY A 69 9.17 -6.64 8.24
C GLY A 69 9.91 -7.90 8.68
N THR A 70 10.92 -7.75 9.54
CA THR A 70 11.62 -8.88 10.15
C THR A 70 10.65 -9.75 10.98
N ILE A 71 9.76 -9.13 11.76
CA ILE A 71 8.73 -9.87 12.52
C ILE A 71 7.84 -10.68 11.58
N ILE A 72 7.35 -10.12 10.48
CA ILE A 72 6.52 -10.84 9.50
C ILE A 72 7.27 -12.04 8.90
N SER A 73 8.56 -11.88 8.60
CA SER A 73 9.39 -12.98 8.07
C SER A 73 9.49 -14.14 9.07
N PHE A 74 9.64 -13.86 10.37
CA PHE A 74 9.59 -14.89 11.42
C PHE A 74 8.20 -15.49 11.56
N GLU A 75 7.13 -14.69 11.49
CA GLU A 75 5.75 -15.18 11.56
C GLU A 75 5.45 -16.15 10.41
N LEU A 76 5.88 -15.88 9.19
CA LEU A 76 5.70 -16.79 8.07
C LEU A 76 6.36 -18.15 8.31
N GLY A 77 7.56 -18.19 8.89
CA GLY A 77 8.24 -19.43 9.22
C GLY A 77 7.63 -20.20 10.40
N LEU A 78 7.28 -19.49 11.47
CA LEU A 78 6.88 -20.09 12.75
C LEU A 78 5.38 -20.32 12.87
N LEU A 79 4.56 -19.37 12.40
CA LEU A 79 3.11 -19.45 12.54
C LEU A 79 2.42 -20.10 11.35
N TRP A 80 3.08 -20.12 10.19
CA TRP A 80 2.53 -20.64 8.94
C TRP A 80 3.39 -21.74 8.31
N PRO A 81 3.80 -22.78 9.08
CA PRO A 81 4.71 -23.83 8.58
C PRO A 81 4.12 -24.63 7.41
N GLY A 82 2.79 -24.80 7.37
CA GLY A 82 2.13 -25.45 6.24
C GLY A 82 2.22 -24.64 4.94
N PHE A 83 2.18 -23.31 5.03
CA PHE A 83 2.44 -22.43 3.91
C PHE A 83 3.92 -22.53 3.47
N THR A 84 4.85 -22.35 4.39
CA THR A 84 6.30 -22.33 4.10
C THR A 84 6.78 -23.64 3.48
N ARG A 85 6.24 -24.78 3.92
CA ARG A 85 6.55 -26.10 3.36
C ARG A 85 6.22 -26.20 1.87
N VAL A 86 5.08 -25.63 1.45
CA VAL A 86 4.63 -25.63 0.06
C VAL A 86 5.29 -24.52 -0.74
N ALA A 87 5.31 -23.33 -0.19
CA ALA A 87 5.72 -22.11 -0.89
C ALA A 87 7.24 -21.92 -0.94
N GLY A 88 7.98 -22.38 0.07
CA GLY A 88 9.38 -22.04 0.29
C GLY A 88 10.29 -22.28 -0.91
N ASN A 89 10.16 -23.42 -1.58
CA ASN A 89 10.96 -23.73 -2.78
C ASN A 89 10.45 -23.03 -4.05
N ILE A 90 9.23 -22.50 -4.05
CA ILE A 90 8.61 -21.89 -5.23
C ILE A 90 8.85 -20.39 -5.22
N ILE A 91 8.54 -19.72 -4.12
CA ILE A 91 8.65 -18.25 -3.99
C ILE A 91 9.88 -17.81 -3.17
N GLY A 92 10.79 -18.70 -2.86
CA GLY A 92 12.05 -18.38 -2.19
C GLY A 92 12.91 -17.39 -2.99
N LEU A 93 12.84 -17.44 -4.34
CA LEU A 93 13.56 -16.51 -5.21
C LEU A 93 13.10 -15.05 -5.00
N PRO A 94 11.83 -14.66 -5.13
CA PRO A 94 11.41 -13.28 -4.88
C PRO A 94 11.70 -12.82 -3.44
N PHE A 95 11.56 -13.67 -2.41
CA PHE A 95 11.95 -13.31 -1.04
C PHE A 95 13.46 -13.04 -0.90
N SER A 96 14.31 -13.84 -1.56
CA SER A 96 15.76 -13.61 -1.54
C SER A 96 16.15 -12.30 -2.26
N LEU A 97 15.50 -12.00 -3.39
CA LEU A 97 15.72 -10.76 -4.13
C LEU A 97 15.20 -9.54 -3.37
N GLU A 98 14.09 -9.68 -2.66
CA GLU A 98 13.58 -8.65 -1.74
C GLU A 98 14.61 -8.34 -0.64
N GLY A 99 15.16 -9.37 0.01
CA GLY A 99 16.21 -9.20 1.01
C GLY A 99 17.43 -8.47 0.48
N ILE A 100 17.90 -8.79 -0.75
CA ILE A 100 19.01 -8.08 -1.41
C ILE A 100 18.64 -6.62 -1.65
N ALA A 101 17.44 -6.34 -2.17
CA ALA A 101 16.96 -4.98 -2.42
C ALA A 101 16.90 -4.18 -1.11
N PHE A 102 16.37 -4.77 -0.04
CA PHE A 102 16.32 -4.15 1.29
C PHE A 102 17.72 -3.81 1.85
N PHE A 103 18.70 -4.72 1.72
CA PHE A 103 20.07 -4.44 2.14
C PHE A 103 20.72 -3.32 1.33
N LEU A 104 20.51 -3.28 0.03
CA LEU A 104 20.96 -2.18 -0.82
C LEU A 104 20.32 -0.85 -0.38
N GLU A 105 19.01 -0.86 -0.13
CA GLU A 105 18.31 0.31 0.38
C GLU A 105 18.94 0.80 1.69
N ALA A 106 19.16 -0.06 2.67
CA ALA A 106 19.76 0.27 3.96
C ALA A 106 21.16 0.92 3.81
N ILE A 107 22.02 0.38 2.94
CA ILE A 107 23.35 0.92 2.67
C ILE A 107 23.23 2.33 2.08
N PHE A 108 22.42 2.52 1.05
CA PHE A 108 22.29 3.82 0.38
C PHE A 108 21.53 4.85 1.22
N VAL A 109 20.60 4.42 2.09
CA VAL A 109 20.00 5.28 3.12
C VAL A 109 21.08 5.86 4.02
N GLY A 110 22.02 5.05 4.49
CA GLY A 110 23.17 5.51 5.27
C GLY A 110 23.99 6.55 4.50
N ILE A 111 24.37 6.25 3.26
CA ILE A 111 25.14 7.18 2.40
C ILE A 111 24.37 8.50 2.19
N TYR A 112 23.06 8.42 1.90
CA TYR A 112 22.22 9.60 1.69
C TYR A 112 22.09 10.47 2.94
N LEU A 113 21.84 9.85 4.11
CA LEU A 113 21.66 10.58 5.38
C LEU A 113 22.93 11.29 5.85
N TYR A 114 24.09 10.64 5.71
CA TYR A 114 25.38 11.21 6.14
C TYR A 114 26.08 12.01 5.04
N GLY A 115 25.57 11.98 3.81
CA GLY A 115 26.14 12.62 2.64
C GLY A 115 25.83 14.11 2.48
N TRP A 116 24.82 14.66 3.20
CA TRP A 116 24.27 16.02 2.98
C TRP A 116 25.31 17.16 2.92
N ASP A 117 26.33 17.09 3.73
CA ASP A 117 27.36 18.13 3.83
C ASP A 117 28.77 17.58 3.46
N ARG A 118 28.83 16.36 2.87
CA ARG A 118 30.06 15.66 2.50
C ARG A 118 30.18 15.40 0.99
N LEU A 119 29.05 15.25 0.32
CA LEU A 119 28.98 14.98 -1.12
C LEU A 119 28.66 16.27 -1.89
N SER A 120 29.12 16.34 -3.14
CA SER A 120 28.64 17.39 -4.05
C SER A 120 27.12 17.25 -4.26
N PRO A 121 26.38 18.33 -4.56
CA PRO A 121 24.92 18.28 -4.68
C PRO A 121 24.42 17.25 -5.68
N ARG A 122 25.12 17.07 -6.81
CA ARG A 122 24.76 16.04 -7.82
C ARG A 122 25.05 14.62 -7.32
N ALA A 123 26.21 14.41 -6.67
CA ALA A 123 26.57 13.10 -6.12
C ALA A 123 25.60 12.69 -5.00
N HIS A 124 25.17 13.64 -4.17
CA HIS A 124 24.17 13.39 -3.13
C HIS A 124 22.81 12.98 -3.72
N TRP A 125 22.32 13.70 -4.72
CA TRP A 125 21.09 13.34 -5.43
C TRP A 125 21.19 11.94 -6.07
N LEU A 126 22.34 11.64 -6.73
CA LEU A 126 22.60 10.31 -7.31
C LEU A 126 22.63 9.21 -6.24
N ALA A 127 23.12 9.48 -5.02
CA ALA A 127 23.06 8.51 -3.91
C ALA A 127 21.63 8.20 -3.45
N GLY A 128 20.69 9.10 -3.67
CA GLY A 128 19.26 8.88 -3.40
C GLY A 128 18.56 7.98 -4.43
N VAL A 129 19.07 7.89 -5.66
CA VAL A 129 18.47 7.06 -6.73
C VAL A 129 18.43 5.58 -6.33
N PRO A 130 19.53 4.95 -5.87
CA PRO A 130 19.47 3.57 -5.39
C PRO A 130 18.50 3.38 -4.23
N VAL A 131 18.34 4.34 -3.31
CA VAL A 131 17.34 4.25 -2.22
C VAL A 131 15.93 4.08 -2.80
N ALA A 132 15.53 4.95 -3.74
CA ALA A 132 14.22 4.88 -4.34
C ALA A 132 14.01 3.61 -5.18
N LEU A 133 15.02 3.22 -5.97
CA LEU A 133 14.93 2.03 -6.81
C LEU A 133 14.90 0.74 -5.98
N SER A 134 15.68 0.65 -4.89
CA SER A 134 15.69 -0.51 -4.01
C SER A 134 14.37 -0.67 -3.25
N GLY A 135 13.78 0.43 -2.75
CA GLY A 135 12.47 0.39 -2.11
C GLY A 135 11.36 -0.06 -3.07
N ILE A 136 11.37 0.43 -4.32
CA ILE A 136 10.45 -0.03 -5.36
C ILE A 136 10.70 -1.50 -5.71
N ALA A 137 11.95 -1.93 -5.83
CA ALA A 137 12.32 -3.31 -6.13
C ALA A 137 11.91 -4.27 -4.99
N SER A 138 12.11 -3.89 -3.73
CA SER A 138 11.66 -4.66 -2.57
C SER A 138 10.14 -4.87 -2.62
N ALA A 139 9.35 -3.81 -2.83
CA ALA A 139 7.91 -3.90 -3.01
C ALA A 139 7.52 -4.77 -4.21
N PHE A 140 8.21 -4.64 -5.34
CA PHE A 140 7.99 -5.48 -6.52
C PHE A 140 8.15 -6.96 -6.19
N PHE A 141 9.25 -7.37 -5.56
CA PHE A 141 9.51 -8.77 -5.27
C PHE A 141 8.50 -9.36 -4.28
N ILE A 142 8.17 -8.66 -3.20
CA ILE A 142 7.20 -9.17 -2.24
C ILE A 142 5.78 -9.26 -2.81
N VAL A 143 5.39 -8.31 -3.67
CA VAL A 143 4.06 -8.33 -4.29
C VAL A 143 3.97 -9.42 -5.37
N THR A 144 5.07 -9.77 -6.07
CA THR A 144 5.06 -10.93 -6.98
C THR A 144 4.81 -12.26 -6.23
N ALA A 145 5.30 -12.39 -4.98
CA ALA A 145 4.98 -13.53 -4.14
C ALA A 145 3.49 -13.54 -3.74
N ASN A 146 2.90 -12.39 -3.40
CA ASN A 146 1.45 -12.30 -3.14
C ASN A 146 0.62 -12.61 -4.38
N ALA A 147 1.02 -12.10 -5.55
CA ALA A 147 0.39 -12.39 -6.83
C ALA A 147 0.42 -13.91 -7.14
N TRP A 148 1.53 -14.57 -6.80
CA TRP A 148 1.61 -16.03 -6.90
C TRP A 148 0.64 -16.73 -5.95
N MET A 149 0.45 -16.25 -4.73
CA MET A 149 -0.55 -16.82 -3.80
C MET A 149 -1.98 -16.69 -4.37
N ASN A 150 -2.24 -15.66 -5.17
CA ASN A 150 -3.51 -15.42 -5.84
C ASN A 150 -3.68 -16.27 -7.12
N VAL A 151 -2.61 -16.41 -7.93
CA VAL A 151 -2.60 -17.14 -9.20
C VAL A 151 -1.37 -18.07 -9.25
N PRO A 152 -1.39 -19.19 -8.50
CA PRO A 152 -0.22 -20.07 -8.38
C PRO A 152 0.12 -20.74 -9.71
N ARG A 153 1.38 -20.60 -10.13
CA ARG A 153 1.98 -21.16 -11.35
C ARG A 153 3.41 -21.61 -11.06
N GLY A 154 4.06 -22.28 -12.03
CA GLY A 154 5.47 -22.65 -11.93
C GLY A 154 5.71 -23.91 -11.11
N PHE A 155 4.75 -24.81 -11.00
CA PHE A 155 4.90 -26.14 -10.39
C PHE A 155 3.82 -27.10 -10.92
N ARG A 156 3.98 -28.41 -10.62
CA ARG A 156 2.96 -29.43 -10.82
C ARG A 156 2.65 -30.11 -9.50
N ILE A 157 1.46 -30.70 -9.41
CA ILE A 157 1.06 -31.54 -8.28
C ILE A 157 0.92 -32.96 -8.82
N ASP A 158 1.84 -33.84 -8.43
CA ASP A 158 1.84 -35.25 -8.81
C ASP A 158 1.66 -36.11 -7.56
N HIS A 159 0.59 -36.88 -7.49
CA HIS A 159 0.23 -37.71 -6.33
C HIS A 159 0.16 -36.99 -4.98
N GLY A 160 -0.11 -35.67 -4.99
CA GLY A 160 -0.17 -34.81 -3.79
C GLY A 160 1.14 -34.09 -3.45
N ASP A 161 2.23 -34.41 -4.14
CA ASP A 161 3.53 -33.78 -3.98
C ASP A 161 3.75 -32.67 -5.02
N ILE A 162 4.47 -31.62 -4.64
CA ILE A 162 4.85 -30.54 -5.54
C ILE A 162 6.13 -30.90 -6.27
N THR A 163 6.02 -30.91 -7.60
CA THR A 163 7.11 -31.30 -8.52
C THR A 163 7.31 -30.24 -9.61
N HIS A 164 8.38 -30.38 -10.39
CA HIS A 164 8.68 -29.53 -11.56
C HIS A 164 8.60 -28.02 -11.22
N ILE A 165 9.31 -27.61 -10.15
CA ILE A 165 9.31 -26.23 -9.67
C ILE A 165 10.12 -25.34 -10.60
N ASP A 166 9.50 -24.24 -11.05
CA ASP A 166 10.08 -23.15 -11.84
C ASP A 166 9.84 -21.81 -11.11
N PRO A 167 10.80 -21.33 -10.31
CA PRO A 167 10.64 -20.10 -9.51
C PRO A 167 10.45 -18.84 -10.36
N LEU A 168 11.04 -18.77 -11.57
CA LEU A 168 10.83 -17.62 -12.45
C LEU A 168 9.42 -17.58 -12.99
N LYS A 169 8.86 -18.73 -13.39
CA LYS A 169 7.47 -18.82 -13.83
C LYS A 169 6.49 -18.56 -12.68
N ALA A 170 6.86 -18.90 -11.45
CA ALA A 170 6.09 -18.56 -10.26
C ALA A 170 6.11 -17.03 -10.01
N MET A 171 7.28 -16.41 -10.03
CA MET A 171 7.44 -14.97 -9.85
C MET A 171 6.70 -14.17 -10.94
N PHE A 172 6.84 -14.59 -12.21
CA PHE A 172 6.17 -13.95 -13.35
C PHE A 172 4.84 -14.66 -13.71
N ASN A 173 3.99 -14.90 -12.69
CA ASN A 173 2.65 -15.46 -12.83
C ASN A 173 1.69 -14.45 -13.52
N PRO A 174 0.48 -14.84 -13.99
CA PRO A 174 -0.42 -13.95 -14.73
C PRO A 174 -0.87 -12.70 -13.98
N ALA A 175 -0.85 -12.68 -12.64
CA ALA A 175 -1.33 -11.55 -11.83
C ALA A 175 -0.22 -10.53 -11.49
N TRP A 176 1.07 -10.90 -11.61
CA TRP A 176 2.16 -10.03 -11.19
C TRP A 176 2.14 -8.62 -11.79
N PRO A 177 1.82 -8.41 -13.09
CA PRO A 177 1.95 -7.07 -13.68
C PRO A 177 0.96 -6.10 -13.07
N THR A 178 -0.28 -6.54 -12.90
CA THR A 178 -1.37 -5.69 -12.41
C THR A 178 -1.31 -5.51 -10.90
N GLU A 179 -1.01 -6.54 -10.12
CA GLU A 179 -0.88 -6.44 -8.67
C GLU A 179 0.32 -5.57 -8.26
N THR A 180 1.50 -5.78 -8.87
CA THR A 180 2.69 -4.96 -8.56
C THR A 180 2.52 -3.50 -8.97
N ALA A 181 1.98 -3.24 -10.18
CA ALA A 181 1.73 -1.89 -10.64
C ALA A 181 0.72 -1.17 -9.75
N HIS A 182 -0.40 -1.82 -9.42
CA HIS A 182 -1.45 -1.23 -8.56
C HIS A 182 -0.90 -0.90 -7.17
N MET A 183 -0.14 -1.81 -6.56
CA MET A 183 0.44 -1.61 -5.23
C MET A 183 1.50 -0.50 -5.23
N ILE A 184 2.44 -0.50 -6.17
CA ILE A 184 3.53 0.49 -6.22
C ILE A 184 2.97 1.89 -6.50
N VAL A 185 2.06 2.04 -7.48
CA VAL A 185 1.41 3.33 -7.77
C VAL A 185 0.56 3.78 -6.58
N GLY A 186 -0.15 2.85 -5.92
CA GLY A 186 -0.91 3.10 -4.71
C GLY A 186 -0.04 3.60 -3.55
N ALA A 187 1.14 3.02 -3.35
CA ALA A 187 2.10 3.44 -2.31
C ALA A 187 2.66 4.85 -2.59
N LEU A 188 3.05 5.11 -3.83
CA LEU A 188 3.50 6.44 -4.28
C LEU A 188 2.40 7.48 -4.10
N LEU A 189 1.17 7.14 -4.47
CA LEU A 189 0.00 8.02 -4.36
C LEU A 189 -0.35 8.31 -2.90
N ALA A 190 -0.38 7.28 -2.03
CA ALA A 190 -0.63 7.45 -0.60
C ALA A 190 0.45 8.30 0.07
N THR A 191 1.72 8.11 -0.28
CA THR A 191 2.81 8.96 0.21
C THR A 191 2.65 10.41 -0.26
N ALA A 192 2.29 10.64 -1.52
CA ALA A 192 2.08 11.98 -2.06
C ALA A 192 0.95 12.72 -1.33
N PHE A 193 -0.20 12.06 -1.09
CA PHE A 193 -1.28 12.61 -0.27
C PHE A 193 -0.89 12.76 1.20
N GLY A 194 -0.11 11.84 1.77
CA GLY A 194 0.44 11.95 3.12
C GLY A 194 1.30 13.21 3.29
N VAL A 195 2.21 13.46 2.35
CA VAL A 195 3.01 14.70 2.31
C VAL A 195 2.11 15.92 2.16
N ALA A 196 1.18 15.92 1.19
CA ALA A 196 0.24 17.02 0.99
C ALA A 196 -0.58 17.32 2.25
N SER A 197 -1.07 16.29 2.92
CA SER A 197 -1.86 16.37 4.16
C SER A 197 -1.10 17.09 5.29
N VAL A 198 0.16 16.72 5.53
CA VAL A 198 0.99 17.36 6.55
C VAL A 198 1.16 18.86 6.29
N TYR A 199 1.39 19.26 5.04
CA TYR A 199 1.54 20.66 4.69
C TYR A 199 0.21 21.42 4.63
N ALA A 200 -0.88 20.79 4.23
CA ALA A 200 -2.22 21.36 4.32
C ALA A 200 -2.61 21.66 5.77
N LEU A 201 -2.31 20.74 6.70
CA LEU A 201 -2.51 20.94 8.13
C LEU A 201 -1.65 22.10 8.67
N GLY A 202 -0.41 22.24 8.18
CA GLY A 202 0.45 23.40 8.51
C GLY A 202 -0.17 24.73 8.07
N LEU A 203 -0.71 24.77 6.84
CA LEU A 203 -1.38 25.96 6.30
C LEU A 203 -2.69 26.28 7.04
N LEU A 204 -3.47 25.29 7.44
CA LEU A 204 -4.65 25.45 8.31
C LEU A 204 -4.31 26.07 9.66
N ARG A 205 -3.14 25.72 10.22
CA ARG A 205 -2.61 26.28 11.47
C ARG A 205 -1.92 27.63 11.28
N GLY A 206 -2.10 28.30 10.14
CA GLY A 206 -1.57 29.64 9.88
C GLY A 206 -0.13 29.71 9.37
N ARG A 207 0.56 28.60 9.13
CA ARG A 207 1.94 28.57 8.59
C ARG A 207 1.94 28.83 7.07
N ARG A 208 1.75 30.08 6.67
CA ARG A 208 1.57 30.48 5.25
C ARG A 208 2.88 30.81 4.51
N ASP A 209 4.01 30.23 4.90
CA ASP A 209 5.32 30.42 4.29
C ASP A 209 5.50 29.62 2.98
N ALA A 210 6.60 29.89 2.26
CA ALA A 210 6.93 29.22 1.00
C ALA A 210 7.18 27.70 1.19
N TYR A 211 7.75 27.31 2.32
CA TYR A 211 8.07 25.92 2.66
C TYR A 211 6.80 25.05 2.69
N HIS A 212 5.76 25.46 3.45
CA HIS A 212 4.49 24.72 3.50
C HIS A 212 3.75 24.71 2.16
N ARG A 213 3.76 25.84 1.45
CA ARG A 213 3.12 25.92 0.12
C ARG A 213 3.78 25.03 -0.92
N ARG A 214 5.13 24.92 -0.90
CA ARG A 214 5.88 24.09 -1.84
C ARG A 214 5.74 22.61 -1.52
N GLY A 215 5.79 22.23 -0.24
CA GLY A 215 5.54 20.86 0.18
C GLY A 215 4.16 20.38 -0.25
N LEU A 216 3.10 21.17 -0.01
CA LEU A 216 1.75 20.87 -0.52
C LEU A 216 1.73 20.76 -2.05
N ALA A 217 2.34 21.72 -2.76
CA ALA A 217 2.30 21.74 -4.21
C ALA A 217 3.01 20.52 -4.81
N LEU A 218 4.14 20.09 -4.27
CA LEU A 218 4.85 18.89 -4.77
C LEU A 218 4.03 17.63 -4.52
N GLY A 219 3.51 17.43 -3.29
CA GLY A 219 2.63 16.29 -2.99
C GLY A 219 1.45 16.22 -3.94
N MET A 220 0.73 17.32 -4.12
CA MET A 220 -0.42 17.37 -5.03
C MET A 220 -0.04 17.26 -6.51
N SER A 221 1.18 17.64 -6.91
CA SER A 221 1.65 17.43 -8.29
C SER A 221 1.85 15.95 -8.58
N VAL A 222 2.50 15.24 -7.67
CA VAL A 222 2.71 13.80 -7.79
C VAL A 222 1.37 13.06 -7.70
N ALA A 223 0.50 13.43 -6.77
CA ALA A 223 -0.83 12.84 -6.64
C ALA A 223 -1.67 12.99 -7.92
N ALA A 224 -1.69 14.18 -8.52
CA ALA A 224 -2.46 14.42 -9.74
C ALA A 224 -1.91 13.67 -10.97
N LEU A 225 -0.60 13.42 -11.00
CA LEU A 225 0.01 12.62 -12.06
C LEU A 225 -0.35 11.14 -11.90
N LEU A 226 -0.31 10.62 -10.66
CA LEU A 226 -0.49 9.20 -10.39
C LEU A 226 -1.95 8.76 -10.26
N ALA A 227 -2.86 9.67 -9.90
CA ALA A 227 -4.26 9.32 -9.68
C ALA A 227 -4.96 8.70 -10.91
N PRO A 228 -4.82 9.23 -12.14
CA PRO A 228 -5.40 8.58 -13.33
C PRO A 228 -4.70 7.25 -13.67
N ILE A 229 -3.40 7.13 -13.39
CA ILE A 229 -2.65 5.87 -13.58
C ILE A 229 -3.19 4.81 -12.62
N GLN A 230 -3.43 5.17 -11.35
CA GLN A 230 -4.00 4.27 -10.35
C GLN A 230 -5.39 3.75 -10.75
N LEU A 231 -6.22 4.61 -11.34
CA LEU A 231 -7.52 4.20 -11.86
C LEU A 231 -7.36 3.14 -12.97
N GLY A 232 -6.49 3.40 -13.95
CA GLY A 232 -6.25 2.47 -15.06
C GLY A 232 -5.66 1.12 -14.61
N VAL A 233 -4.64 1.13 -13.73
CA VAL A 233 -4.08 -0.13 -13.22
C VAL A 233 -5.04 -0.85 -12.28
N GLY A 234 -5.94 -0.12 -11.60
CA GLY A 234 -7.01 -0.71 -10.79
C GLY A 234 -8.04 -1.45 -11.62
N ASP A 235 -8.45 -0.88 -12.77
CA ASP A 235 -9.33 -1.54 -13.74
C ASP A 235 -8.69 -2.82 -14.30
N LEU A 236 -7.41 -2.75 -14.73
CA LEU A 236 -6.67 -3.92 -15.20
C LEU A 236 -6.55 -5.01 -14.13
N LEU A 237 -6.35 -4.63 -12.86
CA LEU A 237 -6.33 -5.59 -11.75
C LEU A 237 -7.70 -6.23 -11.54
N GLY A 238 -8.79 -5.47 -11.61
CA GLY A 238 -10.16 -6.00 -11.56
C GLY A 238 -10.41 -7.07 -12.60
N ARG A 239 -9.99 -6.86 -13.86
CA ARG A 239 -10.05 -7.84 -14.95
C ARG A 239 -9.19 -9.08 -14.68
N THR A 240 -7.97 -8.88 -14.15
CA THR A 240 -7.11 -10.00 -13.74
C THR A 240 -7.77 -10.87 -12.68
N VAL A 241 -8.44 -10.25 -11.70
CA VAL A 241 -9.21 -10.97 -10.67
C VAL A 241 -10.43 -11.68 -11.29
N ALA A 242 -11.16 -11.04 -12.20
CA ALA A 242 -12.30 -11.64 -12.90
C ALA A 242 -11.91 -12.94 -13.60
N GLN A 243 -10.77 -12.95 -14.29
CA GLN A 243 -10.27 -14.10 -15.05
C GLN A 243 -9.70 -15.22 -14.17
N ASN A 244 -9.02 -14.89 -13.08
CA ASN A 244 -8.25 -15.87 -12.30
C ASN A 244 -8.90 -16.24 -10.96
N GLN A 245 -9.71 -15.35 -10.37
CA GLN A 245 -10.36 -15.52 -9.08
C GLN A 245 -11.82 -15.07 -9.10
N PRO A 246 -12.68 -15.63 -9.94
CA PRO A 246 -14.06 -15.17 -10.12
C PRO A 246 -14.91 -15.23 -8.84
N ALA A 247 -14.59 -16.13 -7.89
CA ALA A 247 -15.24 -16.16 -6.58
C ALA A 247 -14.89 -14.91 -5.74
N LYS A 248 -13.65 -14.40 -5.84
CA LYS A 248 -13.22 -13.14 -5.19
C LYS A 248 -13.94 -11.95 -5.83
N LEU A 249 -14.03 -11.89 -7.17
CA LEU A 249 -14.79 -10.87 -7.87
C LEU A 249 -16.25 -10.85 -7.36
N ALA A 250 -16.91 -11.99 -7.37
CA ALA A 250 -18.29 -12.10 -6.92
C ALA A 250 -18.47 -11.64 -5.46
N ALA A 251 -17.49 -11.93 -4.57
CA ALA A 251 -17.54 -11.53 -3.18
C ALA A 251 -17.40 -10.00 -3.01
N PHE A 252 -16.42 -9.38 -3.67
CA PHE A 252 -16.24 -7.93 -3.51
C PHE A 252 -17.25 -7.09 -4.32
N GLU A 253 -17.91 -7.66 -5.33
CA GLU A 253 -19.02 -7.01 -6.02
C GLU A 253 -20.39 -7.28 -5.37
N GLY A 254 -20.46 -8.18 -4.37
CA GLY A 254 -21.71 -8.58 -3.74
C GLY A 254 -22.64 -9.32 -4.70
N GLN A 255 -22.07 -9.94 -5.73
CA GLN A 255 -22.79 -10.63 -6.81
C GLN A 255 -23.02 -12.10 -6.43
N PHE A 256 -24.25 -12.48 -6.04
CA PHE A 256 -24.59 -13.87 -5.67
C PHE A 256 -25.09 -14.69 -6.85
N PRO A 257 -26.09 -14.26 -7.65
CA PRO A 257 -26.50 -14.98 -8.84
C PRO A 257 -25.48 -14.85 -9.97
N THR A 258 -25.35 -15.88 -10.79
CA THR A 258 -24.66 -15.77 -12.08
C THR A 258 -25.56 -15.02 -13.05
N GLU A 259 -25.07 -13.95 -13.66
CA GLU A 259 -25.86 -13.08 -14.53
C GLU A 259 -25.13 -12.86 -15.87
N HIS A 260 -25.89 -12.83 -16.93
CA HIS A 260 -25.50 -12.38 -18.26
C HIS A 260 -25.81 -10.89 -18.35
N GLY A 261 -24.86 -10.06 -18.78
CA GLY A 261 -25.02 -8.62 -18.69
C GLY A 261 -25.14 -8.13 -17.22
N ALA A 262 -24.24 -8.59 -16.36
CA ALA A 262 -24.32 -8.29 -14.94
C ALA A 262 -24.17 -6.79 -14.65
N GLY A 263 -25.06 -6.27 -13.82
CA GLY A 263 -25.02 -4.86 -13.39
C GLY A 263 -23.99 -4.62 -12.28
N PHE A 264 -23.32 -3.47 -12.34
CA PHE A 264 -22.48 -2.99 -11.23
C PHE A 264 -23.33 -2.59 -10.03
N ASN A 265 -23.07 -3.16 -8.87
CA ASN A 265 -23.89 -2.99 -7.68
C ASN A 265 -23.34 -1.86 -6.80
N LEU A 266 -24.08 -0.74 -6.70
CA LEU A 266 -23.72 0.38 -5.82
C LEU A 266 -23.91 0.06 -4.33
N GLY A 267 -24.82 -0.88 -4.00
CA GLY A 267 -25.03 -1.46 -2.68
C GLY A 267 -24.49 -2.88 -2.60
N GLY A 268 -25.42 -3.87 -2.55
CA GLY A 268 -25.10 -5.30 -2.63
C GLY A 268 -24.31 -5.81 -1.44
N PHE A 269 -24.86 -5.62 -0.23
CA PHE A 269 -24.21 -6.08 1.00
C PHE A 269 -24.52 -7.56 1.24
N PRO A 270 -23.51 -8.46 1.22
CA PRO A 270 -23.67 -9.86 1.54
C PRO A 270 -24.27 -10.07 2.93
N VAL A 271 -25.30 -10.91 3.02
CA VAL A 271 -25.85 -11.34 4.31
C VAL A 271 -24.94 -12.41 4.91
N PRO A 272 -24.40 -12.22 6.14
CA PRO A 272 -23.54 -13.21 6.78
C PRO A 272 -24.21 -14.59 6.87
N GLY A 273 -23.56 -15.63 6.32
CA GLY A 273 -24.10 -16.99 6.26
C GLY A 273 -25.23 -17.21 5.24
N GLY A 274 -25.71 -16.15 4.58
CA GLY A 274 -26.72 -16.23 3.52
C GLY A 274 -26.14 -16.47 2.13
N ASP A 275 -27.01 -16.77 1.18
CA ASP A 275 -26.70 -16.95 -0.24
C ASP A 275 -27.24 -15.79 -1.10
N HIS A 276 -27.35 -14.59 -0.51
CA HIS A 276 -27.83 -13.38 -1.18
C HIS A 276 -27.20 -12.10 -0.60
N SER A 277 -27.39 -11.02 -1.32
CA SER A 277 -27.08 -9.66 -0.87
C SER A 277 -28.34 -8.81 -0.74
N VAL A 278 -28.27 -7.77 0.10
CA VAL A 278 -29.35 -6.80 0.32
C VAL A 278 -28.95 -5.42 -0.19
N LEU A 279 -29.95 -4.52 -0.34
CA LEU A 279 -29.75 -3.16 -0.84
C LEU A 279 -29.09 -3.15 -2.23
N ASN A 280 -29.57 -4.01 -3.12
CA ASN A 280 -29.04 -4.11 -4.49
C ASN A 280 -29.56 -2.95 -5.35
N VAL A 281 -28.69 -2.01 -5.66
CA VAL A 281 -28.93 -0.93 -6.63
C VAL A 281 -27.92 -1.13 -7.76
N LYS A 282 -28.38 -1.70 -8.88
CA LYS A 282 -27.50 -2.09 -9.99
C LYS A 282 -27.56 -1.09 -11.15
N VAL A 283 -26.40 -0.76 -11.71
CA VAL A 283 -26.29 -0.11 -13.02
C VAL A 283 -26.12 -1.23 -14.05
N PRO A 284 -27.09 -1.48 -14.95
CA PRO A 284 -27.09 -2.61 -15.86
C PRO A 284 -25.82 -2.70 -16.70
N ASP A 285 -25.37 -3.91 -17.02
CA ASP A 285 -24.28 -4.27 -17.93
C ASP A 285 -22.88 -3.77 -17.53
N VAL A 286 -22.78 -2.86 -16.56
CA VAL A 286 -21.49 -2.20 -16.20
C VAL A 286 -20.51 -3.18 -15.57
N LEU A 287 -20.94 -4.13 -14.75
CA LEU A 287 -20.01 -5.10 -14.16
C LEU A 287 -19.43 -6.03 -15.23
N SER A 288 -20.25 -6.50 -16.17
CA SER A 288 -19.80 -7.32 -17.30
C SER A 288 -18.79 -6.57 -18.16
N LEU A 289 -19.07 -5.29 -18.46
CA LEU A 289 -18.15 -4.42 -19.22
C LEU A 289 -16.81 -4.22 -18.49
N LEU A 290 -16.84 -3.89 -17.19
CA LEU A 290 -15.62 -3.68 -16.40
C LEU A 290 -14.79 -4.96 -16.25
N ALA A 291 -15.44 -6.11 -16.07
CA ALA A 291 -14.74 -7.37 -15.83
C ALA A 291 -14.16 -8.02 -17.10
N TYR A 292 -14.83 -7.84 -18.26
CA TYR A 292 -14.54 -8.63 -19.48
C TYR A 292 -14.49 -7.82 -20.77
N ASP A 293 -14.58 -6.49 -20.75
CA ASP A 293 -14.70 -5.62 -21.93
C ASP A 293 -15.92 -5.93 -22.84
N ASP A 294 -16.89 -6.67 -22.30
CA ASP A 294 -18.11 -7.06 -23.00
C ASP A 294 -19.32 -6.83 -22.08
N PRO A 295 -20.25 -5.91 -22.45
CA PRO A 295 -21.42 -5.62 -21.62
C PRO A 295 -22.36 -6.84 -21.49
N HIS A 296 -22.25 -7.82 -22.39
CA HIS A 296 -23.07 -9.03 -22.40
C HIS A 296 -22.36 -10.26 -21.80
N ALA A 297 -21.12 -10.12 -21.33
CA ALA A 297 -20.39 -11.22 -20.70
C ALA A 297 -21.13 -11.79 -19.49
N THR A 298 -20.95 -13.08 -19.24
CA THR A 298 -21.51 -13.75 -18.07
C THR A 298 -20.58 -13.59 -16.88
N VAL A 299 -21.04 -12.94 -15.81
CA VAL A 299 -20.36 -12.86 -14.53
C VAL A 299 -20.85 -13.96 -13.61
N ARG A 300 -19.93 -14.82 -13.15
CA ARG A 300 -20.25 -15.89 -12.21
C ARG A 300 -20.55 -15.31 -10.84
N GLY A 301 -21.72 -15.65 -10.28
CA GLY A 301 -22.10 -15.26 -8.93
C GLY A 301 -21.50 -16.16 -7.85
N LEU A 302 -21.39 -15.64 -6.64
CA LEU A 302 -20.80 -16.34 -5.49
C LEU A 302 -21.56 -17.64 -5.17
N ALA A 303 -22.88 -17.68 -5.42
CA ALA A 303 -23.72 -18.86 -5.23
C ALA A 303 -23.36 -20.05 -6.15
N SER A 304 -22.69 -19.81 -7.28
CA SER A 304 -22.26 -20.84 -8.23
C SER A 304 -21.04 -21.65 -7.78
N PHE A 305 -20.33 -21.20 -6.74
CA PHE A 305 -19.17 -21.91 -6.20
C PHE A 305 -19.58 -22.82 -5.03
N PRO A 306 -18.85 -23.93 -4.77
CA PRO A 306 -19.07 -24.72 -3.56
C PRO A 306 -18.96 -23.89 -2.29
N LYS A 307 -19.85 -24.08 -1.32
CA LYS A 307 -19.84 -23.32 -0.04
C LYS A 307 -18.49 -23.35 0.66
N ALA A 308 -17.79 -24.50 0.60
CA ALA A 308 -16.47 -24.67 1.19
C ALA A 308 -15.36 -23.84 0.55
N ASP A 309 -15.56 -23.32 -0.68
CA ASP A 309 -14.58 -22.55 -1.44
C ASP A 309 -14.92 -21.05 -1.51
N ARG A 310 -16.06 -20.65 -0.95
CA ARG A 310 -16.46 -19.24 -0.84
C ARG A 310 -15.76 -18.59 0.34
N THR A 311 -15.39 -17.32 0.21
CA THR A 311 -14.92 -16.58 1.37
C THR A 311 -16.01 -16.47 2.44
N PRO A 312 -15.73 -16.87 3.70
CA PRO A 312 -16.69 -16.68 4.79
C PRO A 312 -16.82 -15.21 5.20
N LEU A 313 -15.98 -14.34 4.63
CA LEU A 313 -15.86 -12.93 4.95
C LEU A 313 -16.37 -12.03 3.81
N ALA A 314 -17.37 -12.47 3.05
CA ALA A 314 -17.89 -11.73 1.89
C ALA A 314 -18.32 -10.30 2.24
N LEU A 315 -18.98 -10.06 3.38
CA LEU A 315 -19.37 -8.72 3.82
C LEU A 315 -18.17 -7.82 4.13
N PRO A 316 -17.17 -8.21 4.96
CA PRO A 316 -15.93 -7.46 5.12
C PRO A 316 -15.21 -7.16 3.80
N VAL A 317 -15.12 -8.13 2.89
CA VAL A 317 -14.51 -7.94 1.56
C VAL A 317 -15.25 -6.88 0.76
N ARG A 318 -16.60 -6.95 0.72
CA ARG A 318 -17.44 -5.95 0.06
C ARG A 318 -17.26 -4.55 0.63
N LEU A 319 -17.32 -4.40 1.96
CA LEU A 319 -17.14 -3.11 2.63
C LEU A 319 -15.75 -2.53 2.37
N SER A 320 -14.73 -3.36 2.39
CA SER A 320 -13.35 -2.95 2.08
C SER A 320 -13.22 -2.46 0.64
N PHE A 321 -13.82 -3.17 -0.32
CA PHE A 321 -13.82 -2.75 -1.72
C PHE A 321 -14.54 -1.42 -1.94
N LEU A 322 -15.75 -1.27 -1.40
CA LEU A 322 -16.51 -0.01 -1.49
C LEU A 322 -15.77 1.16 -0.83
N GLY A 323 -15.17 0.91 0.33
CA GLY A 323 -14.37 1.92 1.04
C GLY A 323 -13.13 2.33 0.23
N MET A 324 -12.36 1.36 -0.27
CA MET A 324 -11.18 1.61 -1.12
C MET A 324 -11.55 2.39 -2.39
N ALA A 325 -12.56 1.93 -3.13
CA ALA A 325 -12.99 2.54 -4.38
C ALA A 325 -13.59 3.94 -4.16
N GLY A 326 -14.41 4.10 -3.12
CA GLY A 326 -15.01 5.40 -2.75
C GLY A 326 -13.98 6.42 -2.32
N ILE A 327 -13.02 6.05 -1.47
CA ILE A 327 -11.90 6.92 -1.08
C ILE A 327 -11.04 7.24 -2.30
N GLY A 328 -10.70 6.25 -3.13
CA GLY A 328 -9.93 6.45 -4.36
C GLY A 328 -10.58 7.47 -5.30
N THR A 329 -11.87 7.33 -5.56
CA THR A 329 -12.67 8.27 -6.36
C THR A 329 -12.65 9.69 -5.76
N PHE A 330 -12.82 9.82 -4.45
CA PHE A 330 -12.71 11.09 -3.74
C PHE A 330 -11.33 11.74 -3.92
N LEU A 331 -10.26 10.97 -3.78
CA LEU A 331 -8.89 11.47 -3.91
C LEU A 331 -8.56 11.91 -5.35
N ILE A 332 -9.06 11.20 -6.36
CA ILE A 332 -8.96 11.60 -7.77
C ILE A 332 -9.69 12.94 -7.98
N ALA A 333 -10.94 13.03 -7.51
CA ALA A 333 -11.73 14.25 -7.62
C ALA A 333 -11.07 15.43 -6.89
N LEU A 334 -10.51 15.20 -5.70
CA LEU A 334 -9.78 16.21 -4.93
C LEU A 334 -8.52 16.69 -5.67
N SER A 335 -7.78 15.77 -6.32
CA SER A 335 -6.61 16.13 -7.14
C SER A 335 -6.99 17.01 -8.30
N LEU A 336 -8.04 16.64 -9.04
CA LEU A 336 -8.56 17.43 -10.16
C LEU A 336 -9.06 18.79 -9.68
N TRP A 337 -9.84 18.84 -8.60
CA TRP A 337 -10.32 20.07 -7.99
C TRP A 337 -9.18 21.01 -7.59
N TYR A 338 -8.14 20.51 -6.94
CA TYR A 338 -6.97 21.29 -6.56
C TYR A 338 -6.30 21.93 -7.77
N TRP A 339 -6.14 21.19 -8.88
CA TRP A 339 -5.51 21.68 -10.10
C TRP A 339 -6.38 22.66 -10.87
N LEU A 340 -7.68 22.45 -10.96
CA LEU A 340 -8.62 23.37 -11.58
C LEU A 340 -8.65 24.72 -10.85
N ARG A 341 -8.67 24.67 -9.52
CA ARG A 341 -8.62 25.88 -8.67
C ARG A 341 -7.29 26.64 -8.77
N ARG A 342 -6.21 25.97 -9.10
CA ARG A 342 -4.89 26.59 -9.26
C ARG A 342 -4.75 27.37 -10.58
N ARG A 343 -5.53 27.05 -11.63
CA ARG A 343 -5.52 27.77 -12.91
C ARG A 343 -6.10 29.17 -12.73
N GLY A 344 -5.24 30.20 -12.78
CA GLY A 344 -5.66 31.62 -12.80
C GLY A 344 -5.88 32.29 -11.43
N ARG A 345 -5.58 31.63 -10.30
CA ARG A 345 -5.67 32.22 -8.96
C ARG A 345 -4.45 31.84 -8.10
N PRO A 346 -4.04 32.70 -7.14
CA PRO A 346 -3.10 32.28 -6.13
C PRO A 346 -3.73 31.11 -5.36
N ARG A 347 -3.01 30.02 -5.28
CA ARG A 347 -3.24 28.68 -4.65
C ARG A 347 -4.47 28.56 -3.75
N PRO A 348 -5.28 27.49 -3.86
CA PRO A 348 -6.45 27.28 -3.01
C PRO A 348 -6.00 27.20 -1.55
N THR A 349 -6.31 28.25 -0.79
CA THR A 349 -5.99 28.38 0.65
C THR A 349 -7.27 28.56 1.46
N ASP A 350 -8.43 28.31 0.84
CA ASP A 350 -9.71 28.29 1.57
C ASP A 350 -9.76 27.13 2.56
N GLY A 351 -10.38 27.34 3.71
CA GLY A 351 -10.36 26.41 4.82
C GLY A 351 -10.94 25.02 4.49
N LEU A 352 -11.98 24.97 3.64
CA LEU A 352 -12.62 23.69 3.26
C LEU A 352 -11.70 22.85 2.37
N THR A 353 -11.06 23.46 1.36
CA THR A 353 -10.09 22.77 0.50
C THR A 353 -8.89 22.28 1.31
N LEU A 354 -8.35 23.11 2.21
CA LEU A 354 -7.26 22.70 3.07
C LEU A 354 -7.65 21.59 4.05
N LEU A 355 -8.88 21.58 4.55
CA LEU A 355 -9.40 20.51 5.40
C LEU A 355 -9.49 19.18 4.63
N ALA A 356 -10.04 19.20 3.41
CA ALA A 356 -10.09 18.02 2.54
C ALA A 356 -8.68 17.51 2.21
N LEU A 357 -7.73 18.40 1.91
CA LEU A 357 -6.33 18.04 1.69
C LEU A 357 -5.64 17.50 2.96
N ALA A 358 -5.97 18.04 4.14
CA ALA A 358 -5.47 17.51 5.40
C ALA A 358 -6.01 16.10 5.70
N ALA A 359 -7.23 15.80 5.32
CA ALA A 359 -7.82 14.47 5.45
C ALA A 359 -7.31 13.47 4.39
N SER A 360 -6.79 13.94 3.25
CA SER A 360 -6.40 13.08 2.12
C SER A 360 -5.31 12.06 2.46
N GLY A 361 -4.35 12.41 3.32
CA GLY A 361 -3.29 11.50 3.75
C GLY A 361 -3.84 10.29 4.50
N PRO A 362 -4.48 10.46 5.66
CA PRO A 362 -5.10 9.34 6.39
C PRO A 362 -6.04 8.50 5.53
N LEU A 363 -6.85 9.13 4.66
CA LEU A 363 -7.74 8.43 3.75
C LEU A 363 -6.98 7.60 2.72
N ALA A 364 -5.88 8.09 2.17
CA ALA A 364 -5.09 7.35 1.19
C ALA A 364 -4.42 6.10 1.81
N PHE A 365 -3.93 6.19 3.04
CA PHE A 365 -3.43 5.02 3.78
C PHE A 365 -4.55 4.03 4.09
N LEU A 366 -5.71 4.51 4.54
CA LEU A 366 -6.88 3.66 4.76
C LEU A 366 -7.31 2.93 3.47
N ALA A 367 -7.30 3.60 2.32
CA ALA A 367 -7.62 2.97 1.04
C ALA A 367 -6.65 1.83 0.70
N ASN A 368 -5.34 1.99 0.97
CA ASN A 368 -4.37 0.91 0.80
C ASN A 368 -4.65 -0.28 1.73
N GLU A 369 -4.91 -0.04 3.02
CA GLU A 369 -5.28 -1.10 3.97
C GLU A 369 -6.54 -1.85 3.52
N LEU A 370 -7.57 -1.12 3.11
CA LEU A 370 -8.81 -1.72 2.59
C LEU A 370 -8.54 -2.55 1.32
N GLY A 371 -7.66 -2.11 0.43
CA GLY A 371 -7.22 -2.87 -0.75
C GLY A 371 -6.55 -4.19 -0.39
N TRP A 372 -5.66 -4.18 0.61
CA TRP A 372 -5.05 -5.41 1.14
C TRP A 372 -6.08 -6.33 1.81
N MET A 373 -7.06 -5.78 2.53
CA MET A 373 -8.17 -6.57 3.06
C MET A 373 -8.97 -7.25 1.93
N VAL A 374 -9.24 -6.57 0.82
CA VAL A 374 -9.89 -7.19 -0.36
C VAL A 374 -9.06 -8.37 -0.88
N THR A 375 -7.76 -8.20 -1.02
CA THR A 375 -6.85 -9.23 -1.52
C THR A 375 -6.81 -10.45 -0.59
N GLU A 376 -6.56 -10.23 0.70
CA GLU A 376 -6.28 -11.29 1.67
C GLU A 376 -7.56 -11.99 2.18
N LEU A 377 -8.62 -11.22 2.46
CA LEU A 377 -9.89 -11.80 2.91
C LEU A 377 -10.68 -12.39 1.74
N GLY A 378 -10.58 -11.79 0.55
CA GLY A 378 -11.23 -12.28 -0.65
C GLY A 378 -10.64 -13.61 -1.17
N ARG A 379 -9.38 -13.93 -0.85
CA ARG A 379 -8.76 -15.21 -1.17
C ARG A 379 -9.21 -16.34 -0.25
N GLN A 380 -9.72 -16.04 0.95
CA GLN A 380 -10.16 -17.08 1.87
C GLN A 380 -11.24 -17.99 1.25
N PRO A 381 -11.25 -19.29 1.60
CA PRO A 381 -10.49 -19.97 2.68
C PRO A 381 -9.07 -20.42 2.29
N TRP A 382 -8.52 -19.92 1.21
CA TRP A 382 -7.21 -20.32 0.70
C TRP A 382 -6.10 -19.37 1.17
N VAL A 383 -4.94 -19.90 1.55
CA VAL A 383 -3.69 -19.13 1.68
C VAL A 383 -2.93 -19.15 0.35
N ILE A 384 -2.96 -20.26 -0.39
CA ILE A 384 -2.54 -20.37 -1.79
C ILE A 384 -3.76 -20.84 -2.56
N TYR A 385 -4.27 -20.01 -3.46
CA TYR A 385 -5.56 -20.20 -4.10
C TYR A 385 -5.64 -21.56 -4.82
N GLY A 386 -6.63 -22.36 -4.43
CA GLY A 386 -6.86 -23.70 -4.98
C GLY A 386 -5.83 -24.78 -4.60
N VAL A 387 -4.81 -24.45 -3.80
CA VAL A 387 -3.71 -25.38 -3.45
C VAL A 387 -3.67 -25.64 -1.95
N VAL A 388 -3.61 -24.61 -1.12
CA VAL A 388 -3.46 -24.76 0.35
C VAL A 388 -4.54 -23.94 1.06
N ARG A 389 -5.35 -24.62 1.88
CA ARG A 389 -6.30 -23.95 2.76
C ARG A 389 -5.61 -23.29 3.94
N THR A 390 -6.11 -22.15 4.35
CA THR A 390 -5.57 -21.38 5.49
C THR A 390 -5.55 -22.22 6.79
N SER A 391 -6.58 -23.06 7.00
CA SER A 391 -6.66 -23.96 8.16
C SER A 391 -5.57 -25.03 8.19
N ALA A 392 -5.05 -25.46 7.04
CA ALA A 392 -3.97 -26.44 6.91
C ALA A 392 -2.57 -25.80 6.99
N ALA A 393 -2.49 -24.46 6.90
CA ALA A 393 -1.22 -23.75 6.86
C ALA A 393 -0.75 -23.28 8.24
N VAL A 394 -1.68 -23.03 9.18
CA VAL A 394 -1.38 -22.48 10.50
C VAL A 394 -0.78 -23.54 11.42
N THR A 395 0.14 -23.13 12.30
CA THR A 395 0.73 -24.01 13.33
C THR A 395 -0.33 -24.49 14.33
N PRO A 396 -0.27 -25.77 14.78
CA PRO A 396 -1.10 -26.28 15.86
C PRO A 396 -0.60 -25.89 17.26
N ALA A 397 0.50 -25.13 17.36
CA ALA A 397 1.14 -24.77 18.63
C ALA A 397 0.18 -24.03 19.58
N ALA A 398 0.30 -24.31 20.87
CA ALA A 398 -0.44 -23.59 21.91
C ALA A 398 0.12 -22.18 22.12
N GLY A 399 -0.69 -21.29 22.72
CA GLY A 399 -0.21 -19.95 23.11
C GLY A 399 -0.32 -18.85 22.06
N LEU A 400 -0.86 -19.11 20.85
CA LEU A 400 -1.00 -18.09 19.78
C LEU A 400 -1.77 -16.86 20.24
N GLY A 401 -2.75 -17.00 21.13
CA GLY A 401 -3.49 -15.86 21.70
C GLY A 401 -2.62 -14.95 22.56
N ALA A 402 -1.72 -15.50 23.37
CA ALA A 402 -0.77 -14.72 24.16
C ALA A 402 0.27 -14.05 23.27
N LEU A 403 0.74 -14.75 22.24
CA LEU A 403 1.66 -14.20 21.24
C LEU A 403 1.02 -12.99 20.52
N PHE A 404 -0.22 -13.12 20.06
CA PHE A 404 -0.98 -12.03 19.45
C PHE A 404 -1.10 -10.82 20.39
N ALA A 405 -1.42 -11.03 21.68
CA ALA A 405 -1.49 -9.94 22.65
C ALA A 405 -0.11 -9.25 22.82
N GLY A 406 0.97 -10.03 22.92
CA GLY A 406 2.34 -9.52 23.06
C GLY A 406 2.76 -8.66 21.86
N PHE A 407 2.57 -9.13 20.63
CA PHE A 407 2.88 -8.36 19.43
C PHE A 407 1.98 -7.13 19.26
N THR A 408 0.70 -7.22 19.64
CA THR A 408 -0.19 -6.05 19.63
C THR A 408 0.34 -4.95 20.55
N VAL A 409 0.77 -5.29 21.77
CA VAL A 409 1.41 -4.34 22.70
C VAL A 409 2.69 -3.76 22.10
N LEU A 410 3.54 -4.59 21.49
CA LEU A 410 4.76 -4.15 20.83
C LEU A 410 4.46 -3.12 19.72
N TYR A 411 3.47 -3.39 18.86
CA TYR A 411 3.09 -2.48 17.77
C TYR A 411 2.51 -1.16 18.30
N ILE A 412 1.74 -1.18 19.38
CA ILE A 412 1.26 0.05 20.04
C ILE A 412 2.44 0.89 20.56
N VAL A 413 3.43 0.25 21.19
CA VAL A 413 4.64 0.93 21.68
C VAL A 413 5.44 1.50 20.51
N LEU A 414 5.68 0.73 19.45
CA LEU A 414 6.39 1.19 18.25
C LEU A 414 5.66 2.35 17.56
N ALA A 415 4.34 2.28 17.43
CA ALA A 415 3.53 3.39 16.89
C ALA A 415 3.66 4.65 17.75
N GLY A 416 3.53 4.51 19.08
CA GLY A 416 3.68 5.62 20.02
C GLY A 416 5.06 6.28 19.95
N LEU A 417 6.12 5.46 19.91
CA LEU A 417 7.50 5.93 19.75
C LEU A 417 7.70 6.64 18.41
N THR A 418 7.20 6.07 17.32
CA THR A 418 7.27 6.69 15.99
C THR A 418 6.58 8.05 15.95
N ILE A 419 5.36 8.14 16.47
CA ILE A 419 4.60 9.38 16.55
C ILE A 419 5.34 10.41 17.41
N TRP A 420 5.90 10.00 18.53
CA TRP A 420 6.68 10.87 19.41
C TRP A 420 7.94 11.43 18.72
N LEU A 421 8.71 10.56 18.04
CA LEU A 421 9.90 10.97 17.29
C LEU A 421 9.57 11.93 16.14
N LEU A 422 8.53 11.62 15.35
CA LEU A 422 8.09 12.47 14.25
C LEU A 422 7.56 13.83 14.75
N ARG A 423 6.83 13.86 15.86
CA ARG A 423 6.38 15.12 16.50
C ARG A 423 7.57 15.95 16.99
N ARG A 424 8.52 15.33 17.69
CA ARG A 424 9.75 16.01 18.15
C ARG A 424 10.53 16.60 16.98
N MET A 425 10.65 15.87 15.88
CA MET A 425 11.26 16.38 14.66
C MET A 425 10.45 17.52 14.04
N ALA A 426 9.10 17.48 14.09
CA ALA A 426 8.23 18.48 13.48
C ALA A 426 8.25 19.83 14.22
N THR A 427 8.50 19.85 15.53
CA THR A 427 8.53 21.06 16.35
C THR A 427 9.85 21.83 16.24
N GLY A 428 10.97 21.19 15.86
CA GLY A 428 12.23 21.85 15.58
C GLY A 428 12.14 22.73 14.32
N ALA A 429 12.45 24.02 14.41
CA ALA A 429 12.56 24.90 13.23
C ALA A 429 13.63 24.36 12.28
N PRO A 430 13.39 24.36 10.94
CA PRO A 430 14.43 23.99 9.98
C PRO A 430 15.59 24.99 10.11
N ALA A 431 16.77 24.53 10.50
CA ALA A 431 17.96 25.38 10.71
C ALA A 431 18.34 26.22 9.48
N SER A 432 17.94 25.79 8.29
CA SER A 432 18.17 26.49 7.01
C SER A 432 17.24 27.67 6.73
N LEU A 433 16.22 27.92 7.56
CA LEU A 433 15.30 29.06 7.45
C LEU A 433 15.53 30.12 8.55
N GLN A 434 16.43 29.85 9.50
CA GLN A 434 16.98 30.87 10.39
C GLN A 434 18.03 31.63 9.56
N GLY A 435 17.73 32.88 9.20
CA GLY A 435 18.71 33.78 8.61
C GLY A 435 19.97 33.85 9.47
N PRO A 436 21.12 34.35 8.92
CA PRO A 436 22.32 34.50 9.70
C PRO A 436 21.96 35.29 10.97
N ALA A 437 22.27 34.68 12.12
CA ALA A 437 22.14 35.39 13.38
C ALA A 437 22.91 36.71 13.24
N HIS A 438 22.23 37.84 13.37
CA HIS A 438 22.90 39.12 13.53
C HIS A 438 23.85 38.96 14.72
N VAL A 439 25.13 38.75 14.44
CA VAL A 439 26.18 38.95 15.42
C VAL A 439 26.15 40.44 15.70
N ALA A 440 25.48 40.82 16.77
CA ALA A 440 25.61 42.15 17.31
C ALA A 440 27.09 42.30 17.74
N VAL A 441 27.87 42.94 16.88
CA VAL A 441 29.19 43.44 17.27
C VAL A 441 28.88 44.55 18.26
N ALA A 442 29.10 44.26 19.56
CA ALA A 442 29.17 45.27 20.58
C ALA A 442 30.44 46.07 20.30
N ALA A 443 30.27 47.34 19.94
CA ALA A 443 31.30 48.36 19.91
C ALA A 443 31.52 48.92 21.31
#